data_8b0d9f129f294b79fa7a51c0bb457501
#
_entry.id   8b0d9f129f294b79fa7a51c0bb457501
#
_cell.length_a   1.000
_cell.length_b   1.000
_cell.length_c   1.000
_cell.angle_alpha   90.00
_cell.angle_beta   90.00
_cell.angle_gamma   90.00
#
_symmetry.space_group_name_H-M   'P 1'
#
loop_
_entity.id
_entity.type
_entity.pdbx_description
1 polymer ?
#
loop_
_entity_poly.entity_id
_entity_poly.type
_entity_poly.pdbx_seq_one_letter_code
_entity_poly.pdbx_strand_id
1 'polypeptide(L)'
;MGQPNVAPRIWWFAAIDHAAREFFVSMSSPTAILQMICPDQPGLVRELSGWVASNGGNIVHADHHSDQGAGLFLSRIEWELEGFGLPREAICPTAHALAERLKGQYKVNFSDFRPPVAIFVSKQDHCLLDLLWRTRTGELPMQVALVISNHPDLAPMAEEFGAPFEHVPVDPARKELAEARHLELLTHHGIELVVLAKYMQVLTPSFLTAFDPPDAFHRVINIHHSFLPAFTGAKPYHRAWDRGVKLIGATAHYVSEELDGGPIIAQETVPVGHRDEVADLIRKGRDTERLALARAVRLHLKRQVMVYGSRTAVFD
;
A
#
# COMPACT_ATOMS: atom_id res chain seq x y z
N MET A 1 38.27 -47.80 -3.76
CA MET A 1 36.84 -47.79 -4.08
C MET A 1 36.14 -46.99 -3.00
N GLY A 2 35.95 -45.70 -3.23
CA GLY A 2 35.26 -44.79 -2.31
C GLY A 2 33.93 -44.39 -2.90
N GLN A 3 32.84 -44.64 -2.17
CA GLN A 3 31.50 -44.22 -2.55
C GLN A 3 31.34 -42.70 -2.34
N PRO A 4 30.64 -41.96 -3.20
CA PRO A 4 30.32 -40.57 -2.98
C PRO A 4 29.24 -40.40 -1.94
N ASN A 5 29.50 -39.54 -0.96
CA ASN A 5 28.62 -39.13 0.10
C ASN A 5 27.54 -38.20 -0.49
N VAL A 6 26.31 -38.70 -0.63
CA VAL A 6 25.13 -37.91 -1.08
C VAL A 6 24.49 -37.32 0.16
N ALA A 7 24.61 -36.02 0.33
CA ALA A 7 23.89 -35.28 1.37
C ALA A 7 22.39 -35.41 1.19
N PRO A 8 21.58 -35.55 2.27
CA PRO A 8 20.16 -35.70 2.15
C PRO A 8 19.52 -34.35 1.70
N ARG A 9 18.84 -34.39 0.57
CA ARG A 9 17.98 -33.29 0.11
C ARG A 9 16.86 -33.08 1.13
N ILE A 10 16.82 -31.89 1.68
CA ILE A 10 15.80 -31.46 2.67
C ILE A 10 14.46 -31.29 1.95
N TRP A 11 13.63 -32.35 1.97
CA TRP A 11 12.27 -32.38 1.41
C TRP A 11 11.22 -31.68 2.27
N TRP A 12 11.61 -31.02 3.37
CA TRP A 12 10.67 -30.42 4.34
C TRP A 12 10.11 -29.07 3.91
N PHE A 13 10.75 -28.36 2.99
CA PHE A 13 10.29 -27.02 2.60
C PHE A 13 9.10 -27.01 1.65
N ALA A 14 8.93 -27.99 0.79
CA ALA A 14 7.80 -28.05 -0.16
C ALA A 14 6.47 -28.45 0.48
N ALA A 15 6.50 -29.22 1.58
CA ALA A 15 5.27 -29.66 2.27
C ALA A 15 4.67 -28.58 3.18
N ILE A 16 5.51 -27.64 3.68
CA ILE A 16 5.04 -26.53 4.52
C ILE A 16 4.32 -25.47 3.68
N ASP A 17 4.73 -25.29 2.43
CA ASP A 17 4.15 -24.27 1.54
C ASP A 17 2.73 -24.60 1.08
N HIS A 18 2.38 -25.90 0.95
CA HIS A 18 1.04 -26.33 0.57
C HIS A 18 0.06 -26.34 1.76
N ALA A 19 0.51 -26.81 2.92
CA ALA A 19 -0.31 -26.86 4.14
C ALA A 19 -0.54 -25.46 4.74
N ALA A 20 0.43 -24.55 4.64
CA ALA A 20 0.27 -23.17 5.09
C ALA A 20 -0.71 -22.38 4.22
N ARG A 21 -0.80 -22.66 2.92
CA ARG A 21 -1.80 -22.06 2.03
C ARG A 21 -3.23 -22.48 2.34
N GLU A 22 -3.43 -23.69 2.82
CA GLU A 22 -4.78 -24.19 3.19
C GLU A 22 -5.22 -23.68 4.59
N PHE A 23 -4.29 -23.39 5.49
CA PHE A 23 -4.63 -23.01 6.87
C PHE A 23 -5.01 -21.54 7.06
N PHE A 24 -4.64 -20.64 6.13
CA PHE A 24 -4.92 -19.19 6.21
C PHE A 24 -5.98 -18.69 5.23
N VAL A 25 -6.48 -19.52 4.31
CA VAL A 25 -7.69 -19.23 3.57
C VAL A 25 -8.86 -19.62 4.46
N SER A 26 -9.18 -18.81 5.47
CA SER A 26 -10.53 -18.73 5.98
C SER A 26 -11.42 -18.55 4.76
N MET A 27 -12.29 -19.54 4.47
CA MET A 27 -13.28 -19.49 3.39
C MET A 27 -14.38 -18.47 3.75
N SER A 28 -14.02 -17.20 3.92
CA SER A 28 -15.01 -16.14 3.88
C SER A 28 -15.45 -15.99 2.43
N SER A 29 -16.75 -16.01 2.21
CA SER A 29 -17.34 -15.74 0.89
C SER A 29 -16.76 -14.44 0.33
N PRO A 30 -16.47 -14.36 -0.99
CA PRO A 30 -15.99 -13.14 -1.60
C PRO A 30 -16.93 -11.98 -1.32
N THR A 31 -16.36 -10.81 -1.04
CA THR A 31 -17.10 -9.59 -0.76
C THR A 31 -16.87 -8.53 -1.83
N ALA A 32 -17.82 -7.61 -1.98
CA ALA A 32 -17.62 -6.36 -2.70
C ALA A 32 -17.49 -5.20 -1.70
N ILE A 33 -16.66 -4.22 -2.05
CA ILE A 33 -16.37 -3.05 -1.22
C ILE A 33 -16.68 -1.80 -2.05
N LEU A 34 -17.60 -0.98 -1.58
CA LEU A 34 -17.88 0.35 -2.13
C LEU A 34 -17.24 1.41 -1.23
N GLN A 35 -16.34 2.19 -1.80
CA GLN A 35 -15.87 3.44 -1.23
C GLN A 35 -16.62 4.60 -1.90
N MET A 36 -17.17 5.54 -1.12
CA MET A 36 -17.93 6.68 -1.60
C MET A 36 -17.50 7.95 -0.88
N ILE A 37 -17.24 9.01 -1.62
CA ILE A 37 -17.01 10.37 -1.10
C ILE A 37 -18.02 11.28 -1.77
N CYS A 38 -18.85 11.95 -0.99
CA CYS A 38 -19.87 12.86 -1.54
C CYS A 38 -20.10 14.07 -0.60
N PRO A 39 -20.77 15.12 -1.06
CA PRO A 39 -21.23 16.21 -0.18
C PRO A 39 -22.07 15.65 0.96
N ASP A 40 -21.81 16.13 2.20
CA ASP A 40 -22.57 15.68 3.38
C ASP A 40 -24.01 16.19 3.34
N GLN A 41 -24.98 15.28 3.56
CA GLN A 41 -26.39 15.58 3.62
C GLN A 41 -27.17 14.51 4.41
N PRO A 42 -28.35 14.83 4.96
CA PRO A 42 -29.18 13.86 5.67
C PRO A 42 -29.58 12.67 4.79
N GLY A 43 -29.50 11.45 5.36
CA GLY A 43 -30.02 10.23 4.75
C GLY A 43 -29.03 9.42 3.94
N LEU A 44 -27.74 9.83 3.80
CA LEU A 44 -26.73 9.14 3.01
C LEU A 44 -26.52 7.68 3.44
N VAL A 45 -26.44 7.40 4.74
CA VAL A 45 -26.31 6.04 5.26
C VAL A 45 -27.48 5.17 4.80
N ARG A 46 -28.72 5.69 4.86
CA ARG A 46 -29.91 4.98 4.37
C ARG A 46 -29.84 4.71 2.87
N GLU A 47 -29.40 5.70 2.08
CA GLU A 47 -29.27 5.55 0.62
C GLU A 47 -28.27 4.46 0.24
N LEU A 48 -27.09 4.47 0.86
CA LEU A 48 -26.02 3.52 0.58
C LEU A 48 -26.37 2.11 1.08
N SER A 49 -26.81 1.97 2.34
CA SER A 49 -27.21 0.67 2.89
C SER A 49 -28.50 0.15 2.21
N GLY A 50 -29.42 1.02 1.88
CA GLY A 50 -30.63 0.69 1.14
C GLY A 50 -30.35 0.19 -0.27
N TRP A 51 -29.33 0.74 -0.95
CA TRP A 51 -28.90 0.24 -2.27
C TRP A 51 -28.36 -1.21 -2.17
N VAL A 52 -27.54 -1.53 -1.17
CA VAL A 52 -27.08 -2.90 -0.94
C VAL A 52 -28.25 -3.82 -0.60
N ALA A 53 -29.11 -3.41 0.34
CA ALA A 53 -30.23 -4.21 0.81
C ALA A 53 -31.28 -4.47 -0.29
N SER A 54 -31.60 -3.47 -1.14
CA SER A 54 -32.54 -3.63 -2.25
C SER A 54 -32.08 -4.60 -3.34
N ASN A 55 -30.76 -4.86 -3.39
CA ASN A 55 -30.16 -5.86 -4.24
C ASN A 55 -29.90 -7.20 -3.50
N GLY A 56 -30.48 -7.39 -2.31
CA GLY A 56 -30.35 -8.64 -1.55
C GLY A 56 -29.00 -8.84 -0.84
N GLY A 57 -28.16 -7.79 -0.75
CA GLY A 57 -26.83 -7.89 -0.15
C GLY A 57 -26.87 -7.91 1.37
N ASN A 58 -26.01 -8.73 1.98
CA ASN A 58 -25.74 -8.77 3.41
C ASN A 58 -24.47 -7.93 3.70
N ILE A 59 -24.64 -6.78 4.39
CA ILE A 59 -23.52 -5.91 4.76
C ILE A 59 -22.75 -6.55 5.92
N VAL A 60 -21.45 -6.77 5.73
CA VAL A 60 -20.55 -7.32 6.75
C VAL A 60 -19.74 -6.25 7.46
N HIS A 61 -19.42 -5.14 6.79
CA HIS A 61 -18.78 -3.96 7.37
C HIS A 61 -19.35 -2.68 6.78
N ALA A 62 -19.55 -1.67 7.63
CA ALA A 62 -19.99 -0.36 7.21
C ALA A 62 -19.38 0.71 8.10
N ASP A 63 -18.50 1.50 7.52
CA ASP A 63 -17.79 2.59 8.18
C ASP A 63 -18.14 3.90 7.50
N HIS A 64 -18.40 4.92 8.31
CA HIS A 64 -18.79 6.24 7.83
C HIS A 64 -18.06 7.34 8.59
N HIS A 65 -17.73 8.40 7.89
CA HIS A 65 -17.12 9.60 8.47
C HIS A 65 -17.70 10.84 7.79
N SER A 66 -18.16 11.81 8.61
CA SER A 66 -18.55 13.15 8.13
C SER A 66 -17.52 14.16 8.59
N ASP A 67 -16.81 14.79 7.65
CA ASP A 67 -15.96 15.94 7.94
C ASP A 67 -16.79 17.21 7.76
N GLN A 68 -17.23 17.81 8.87
CA GLN A 68 -18.04 19.03 8.86
C GLN A 68 -17.29 20.24 8.28
N GLY A 69 -15.98 20.29 8.48
CA GLY A 69 -15.13 21.37 7.98
C GLY A 69 -14.98 21.34 6.45
N ALA A 70 -14.91 20.16 5.87
CA ALA A 70 -14.88 19.96 4.43
C ALA A 70 -16.27 19.85 3.79
N GLY A 71 -17.33 19.65 4.58
CA GLY A 71 -18.67 19.39 4.08
C GLY A 71 -18.78 18.08 3.32
N LEU A 72 -17.98 17.08 3.69
CA LEU A 72 -17.88 15.80 3.00
C LEU A 72 -18.31 14.63 3.89
N PHE A 73 -18.97 13.69 3.25
CA PHE A 73 -19.28 12.38 3.80
C PHE A 73 -18.45 11.32 3.08
N LEU A 74 -17.78 10.49 3.86
CA LEU A 74 -16.98 9.38 3.40
C LEU A 74 -17.57 8.07 3.92
N SER A 75 -17.71 7.09 3.05
CA SER A 75 -18.32 5.80 3.40
C SER A 75 -17.55 4.66 2.77
N ARG A 76 -17.31 3.63 3.57
CA ARG A 76 -16.85 2.31 3.15
C ARG A 76 -17.90 1.30 3.54
N ILE A 77 -18.48 0.60 2.57
CA ILE A 77 -19.45 -0.49 2.82
C ILE A 77 -18.91 -1.75 2.14
N GLU A 78 -18.93 -2.83 2.87
CA GLU A 78 -18.53 -4.16 2.39
C GLU A 78 -19.69 -5.13 2.59
N TRP A 79 -20.03 -5.90 1.55
CA TRP A 79 -21.11 -6.88 1.57
C TRP A 79 -20.71 -8.18 0.90
N GLU A 80 -21.36 -9.28 1.27
CA GLU A 80 -21.18 -10.59 0.67
C GLU A 80 -21.66 -10.59 -0.77
N LEU A 81 -20.90 -11.23 -1.68
CA LEU A 81 -21.34 -11.44 -3.06
C LEU A 81 -22.32 -12.62 -3.19
N GLU A 82 -22.26 -13.57 -2.25
CA GLU A 82 -23.19 -14.67 -2.20
C GLU A 82 -24.61 -14.15 -1.88
N GLY A 83 -25.56 -14.52 -2.75
CA GLY A 83 -26.95 -14.04 -2.62
C GLY A 83 -27.20 -12.61 -3.10
N PHE A 84 -26.18 -11.86 -3.53
CA PHE A 84 -26.35 -10.53 -4.10
C PHE A 84 -27.00 -10.61 -5.48
N GLY A 85 -28.08 -9.87 -5.69
CA GLY A 85 -28.93 -10.00 -6.89
C GLY A 85 -28.33 -9.42 -8.17
N LEU A 86 -27.23 -8.68 -8.11
CA LEU A 86 -26.55 -8.17 -9.29
C LEU A 86 -25.36 -9.05 -9.66
N PRO A 87 -25.19 -9.41 -10.94
CA PRO A 87 -23.96 -10.05 -11.41
C PRO A 87 -22.77 -9.07 -11.23
N ARG A 88 -21.59 -9.63 -11.03
CA ARG A 88 -20.37 -8.88 -10.66
C ARG A 88 -20.06 -7.70 -11.60
N GLU A 89 -20.25 -7.92 -12.91
CA GLU A 89 -20.06 -6.91 -13.95
C GLU A 89 -21.06 -5.77 -13.91
N ALA A 90 -22.23 -5.97 -13.31
CA ALA A 90 -23.26 -4.95 -13.17
C ALA A 90 -23.11 -4.10 -11.90
N ILE A 91 -22.29 -4.53 -10.93
CA ILE A 91 -22.12 -3.82 -9.67
C ILE A 91 -21.53 -2.42 -9.89
N CYS A 92 -20.44 -2.33 -10.67
CA CYS A 92 -19.76 -1.06 -10.91
C CYS A 92 -20.65 -0.05 -11.68
N PRO A 93 -21.33 -0.41 -12.80
CA PRO A 93 -22.26 0.49 -13.47
C PRO A 93 -23.43 0.95 -12.58
N THR A 94 -23.95 0.07 -11.75
CA THR A 94 -25.07 0.39 -10.86
C THR A 94 -24.63 1.31 -9.70
N ALA A 95 -23.43 1.07 -9.15
CA ALA A 95 -22.80 1.95 -8.17
C ALA A 95 -22.47 3.34 -8.77
N HIS A 96 -22.12 3.41 -10.06
CA HIS A 96 -21.92 4.66 -10.76
C HIS A 96 -23.20 5.52 -10.77
N ALA A 97 -24.35 4.95 -11.14
CA ALA A 97 -25.62 5.64 -11.11
C ALA A 97 -26.01 6.16 -9.69
N LEU A 98 -25.65 5.39 -8.63
CA LEU A 98 -25.81 5.83 -7.26
C LEU A 98 -24.88 7.02 -6.96
N ALA A 99 -23.62 6.96 -7.36
CA ALA A 99 -22.64 8.02 -7.14
C ALA A 99 -23.02 9.32 -7.86
N GLU A 100 -23.49 9.25 -9.11
CA GLU A 100 -23.99 10.43 -9.84
C GLU A 100 -25.15 11.10 -9.11
N ARG A 101 -26.13 10.32 -8.61
CA ARG A 101 -27.27 10.84 -7.85
C ARG A 101 -26.84 11.53 -6.56
N LEU A 102 -25.78 11.01 -5.91
CA LEU A 102 -25.21 11.57 -4.69
C LEU A 102 -24.14 12.64 -4.95
N LYS A 103 -23.83 12.93 -6.22
CA LYS A 103 -22.74 13.83 -6.66
C LYS A 103 -21.39 13.43 -6.04
N GLY A 104 -21.17 12.13 -5.94
CA GLY A 104 -20.02 11.55 -5.28
C GLY A 104 -18.99 10.95 -6.23
N GLN A 105 -17.77 10.80 -5.73
CA GLN A 105 -16.74 9.95 -6.30
C GLN A 105 -16.84 8.57 -5.65
N TYR A 106 -16.61 7.51 -6.40
CA TYR A 106 -16.72 6.15 -5.87
C TYR A 106 -15.67 5.22 -6.45
N LYS A 107 -15.42 4.14 -5.73
CA LYS A 107 -14.64 2.99 -6.21
C LYS A 107 -15.29 1.71 -5.72
N VAL A 108 -15.45 0.73 -6.60
CA VAL A 108 -15.85 -0.63 -6.26
C VAL A 108 -14.65 -1.54 -6.35
N ASN A 109 -14.46 -2.40 -5.36
CA ASN A 109 -13.39 -3.39 -5.30
C ASN A 109 -13.97 -4.74 -4.84
N PHE A 110 -13.19 -5.81 -5.01
CA PHE A 110 -13.59 -7.16 -4.61
C PHE A 110 -12.49 -7.79 -3.76
N SER A 111 -12.87 -8.48 -2.69
CA SER A 111 -11.91 -9.03 -1.70
C SER A 111 -11.07 -10.20 -2.24
N ASP A 112 -11.54 -10.88 -3.29
CA ASP A 112 -10.84 -11.97 -3.96
C ASP A 112 -9.81 -11.49 -5.01
N PHE A 113 -9.80 -10.21 -5.33
CA PHE A 113 -8.84 -9.63 -6.26
C PHE A 113 -7.53 -9.26 -5.54
N ARG A 114 -6.42 -9.73 -6.10
CA ARG A 114 -5.07 -9.42 -5.64
C ARG A 114 -4.40 -8.48 -6.65
N PRO A 115 -4.34 -7.17 -6.37
CA PRO A 115 -3.78 -6.22 -7.32
C PRO A 115 -2.30 -6.50 -7.58
N PRO A 116 -1.83 -6.35 -8.84
CA PRO A 116 -0.42 -6.38 -9.18
C PRO A 116 0.27 -5.11 -8.65
N VAL A 117 1.31 -5.29 -7.85
CA VAL A 117 2.06 -4.23 -7.17
C VAL A 117 3.50 -4.23 -7.63
N ALA A 118 4.05 -3.05 -7.91
CA ALA A 118 5.47 -2.85 -8.09
C ALA A 118 6.09 -2.26 -6.81
N ILE A 119 7.23 -2.82 -6.38
CA ILE A 119 7.99 -2.31 -5.24
C ILE A 119 9.27 -1.67 -5.77
N PHE A 120 9.42 -0.36 -5.52
CA PHE A 120 10.62 0.39 -5.89
C PHE A 120 11.57 0.45 -4.69
N VAL A 121 12.82 0.12 -4.92
CA VAL A 121 13.86 0.05 -3.88
C VAL A 121 15.16 0.69 -4.34
N SER A 122 16.04 1.04 -3.41
CA SER A 122 17.44 1.35 -3.67
C SER A 122 18.33 0.28 -3.02
N LYS A 123 19.20 0.65 -2.06
CA LYS A 123 20.14 -0.28 -1.42
C LYS A 123 19.64 -0.89 -0.10
N GLN A 124 18.67 -0.26 0.55
CA GLN A 124 18.20 -0.72 1.85
C GLN A 124 17.11 -1.79 1.69
N ASP A 125 17.31 -2.91 2.34
CA ASP A 125 16.58 -4.16 2.16
C ASP A 125 15.38 -4.37 3.08
N HIS A 126 15.40 -3.76 4.27
CA HIS A 126 14.48 -4.08 5.36
C HIS A 126 12.98 -3.91 5.03
N CYS A 127 12.62 -2.88 4.27
CA CYS A 127 11.23 -2.68 3.84
C CYS A 127 10.82 -3.67 2.73
N LEU A 128 11.71 -3.94 1.76
CA LEU A 128 11.45 -4.91 0.72
C LEU A 128 11.22 -6.30 1.32
N LEU A 129 12.15 -6.75 2.17
CA LEU A 129 12.07 -8.05 2.82
C LEU A 129 10.75 -8.24 3.59
N ASP A 130 10.36 -7.24 4.38
CA ASP A 130 9.13 -7.29 5.17
C ASP A 130 7.87 -7.38 4.28
N LEU A 131 7.79 -6.60 3.19
CA LEU A 131 6.68 -6.65 2.25
C LEU A 131 6.61 -8.00 1.52
N LEU A 132 7.75 -8.53 1.05
CA LEU A 132 7.83 -9.83 0.37
C LEU A 132 7.39 -10.96 1.32
N TRP A 133 7.86 -10.94 2.58
CA TRP A 133 7.48 -11.92 3.58
C TRP A 133 6.00 -11.89 3.88
N ARG A 134 5.41 -10.71 4.15
CA ARG A 134 3.98 -10.54 4.45
C ARG A 134 3.09 -10.92 3.26
N THR A 135 3.57 -10.72 2.04
CA THR A 135 2.86 -11.18 0.83
C THR A 135 2.87 -12.71 0.76
N ARG A 136 4.03 -13.34 1.00
CA ARG A 136 4.18 -14.81 1.01
C ARG A 136 3.34 -15.49 2.08
N THR A 137 3.21 -14.88 3.26
CA THR A 137 2.36 -15.39 4.35
C THR A 137 0.87 -15.10 4.17
N GLY A 138 0.49 -14.32 3.16
CA GLY A 138 -0.91 -13.94 2.89
C GLY A 138 -1.44 -12.78 3.73
N GLU A 139 -0.61 -12.15 4.56
CA GLU A 139 -1.00 -10.96 5.34
C GLU A 139 -1.30 -9.76 4.42
N LEU A 140 -0.52 -9.59 3.35
CA LEU A 140 -0.77 -8.59 2.32
C LEU A 140 -1.41 -9.24 1.10
N PRO A 141 -2.71 -8.98 0.82
CA PRO A 141 -3.43 -9.59 -0.29
C PRO A 141 -3.11 -8.93 -1.63
N MET A 142 -1.84 -9.03 -2.06
CA MET A 142 -1.35 -8.48 -3.32
C MET A 142 -0.52 -9.50 -4.08
N GLN A 143 -0.28 -9.23 -5.36
CA GLN A 143 0.72 -9.92 -6.16
C GLN A 143 1.92 -8.97 -6.32
N VAL A 144 3.10 -9.34 -5.84
CA VAL A 144 4.32 -8.60 -6.17
C VAL A 144 4.70 -8.98 -7.60
N ALA A 145 4.23 -8.18 -8.56
CA ALA A 145 4.42 -8.41 -9.98
C ALA A 145 5.79 -7.96 -10.47
N LEU A 146 6.42 -7.00 -9.75
CA LEU A 146 7.70 -6.44 -10.14
C LEU A 146 8.41 -5.77 -8.96
N VAL A 147 9.72 -5.95 -8.87
CA VAL A 147 10.62 -5.13 -8.04
C VAL A 147 11.50 -4.32 -8.99
N ILE A 148 11.50 -2.99 -8.84
CA ILE A 148 12.37 -2.09 -9.62
C ILE A 148 13.40 -1.46 -8.69
N SER A 149 14.66 -1.46 -9.12
CA SER A 149 15.72 -0.82 -8.35
C SER A 149 16.70 -0.05 -9.24
N ASN A 150 17.17 1.10 -8.72
CA ASN A 150 18.28 1.84 -9.35
C ASN A 150 19.67 1.26 -9.01
N HIS A 151 19.71 0.14 -8.25
CA HIS A 151 20.91 -0.61 -7.89
C HIS A 151 20.65 -2.12 -8.02
N PRO A 152 21.64 -2.95 -8.41
CA PRO A 152 21.44 -4.39 -8.59
C PRO A 152 21.44 -5.19 -7.28
N ASP A 153 21.82 -4.58 -6.16
CA ASP A 153 22.17 -5.24 -4.89
C ASP A 153 21.06 -6.16 -4.34
N LEU A 154 19.80 -5.83 -4.57
CA LEU A 154 18.66 -6.56 -4.01
C LEU A 154 18.02 -7.58 -4.97
N ALA A 155 18.62 -7.78 -6.16
CA ALA A 155 18.13 -8.79 -7.11
C ALA A 155 18.08 -10.21 -6.50
N PRO A 156 19.12 -10.71 -5.79
CA PRO A 156 19.07 -12.06 -5.21
C PRO A 156 17.95 -12.23 -4.19
N MET A 157 17.63 -11.17 -3.42
CA MET A 157 16.52 -11.21 -2.47
C MET A 157 15.16 -11.30 -3.18
N ALA A 158 14.94 -10.49 -4.22
CA ALA A 158 13.69 -10.56 -4.99
C ALA A 158 13.51 -11.95 -5.62
N GLU A 159 14.57 -12.52 -6.20
CA GLU A 159 14.58 -13.85 -6.80
C GLU A 159 14.26 -14.96 -5.78
N GLU A 160 14.79 -14.89 -4.54
CA GLU A 160 14.51 -15.85 -3.48
C GLU A 160 13.00 -15.89 -3.12
N PHE A 161 12.32 -14.76 -3.26
CA PHE A 161 10.87 -14.67 -3.05
C PHE A 161 10.05 -14.92 -4.33
N GLY A 162 10.71 -15.19 -5.47
CA GLY A 162 10.05 -15.40 -6.76
C GLY A 162 9.46 -14.13 -7.37
N ALA A 163 9.91 -12.95 -6.94
CA ALA A 163 9.49 -11.68 -7.47
C ALA A 163 10.38 -11.27 -8.65
N PRO A 164 9.84 -10.95 -9.84
CA PRO A 164 10.62 -10.42 -10.95
C PRO A 164 11.36 -9.14 -10.54
N PHE A 165 12.62 -9.00 -10.99
CA PHE A 165 13.48 -7.86 -10.65
C PHE A 165 13.99 -7.17 -11.90
N GLU A 166 13.86 -5.84 -11.95
CA GLU A 166 14.35 -4.99 -13.03
C GLU A 166 15.33 -3.95 -12.46
N HIS A 167 16.56 -3.97 -12.97
CA HIS A 167 17.57 -2.96 -12.66
C HIS A 167 17.44 -1.80 -13.64
N VAL A 168 16.96 -0.64 -13.18
CA VAL A 168 16.84 0.58 -13.97
C VAL A 168 17.70 1.68 -13.33
N PRO A 169 18.96 1.83 -13.76
CA PRO A 169 19.85 2.87 -13.25
C PRO A 169 19.28 4.27 -13.49
N VAL A 170 19.43 5.16 -12.51
CA VAL A 170 19.00 6.55 -12.63
C VAL A 170 20.23 7.44 -12.79
N ASP A 171 20.35 8.07 -13.96
CA ASP A 171 21.31 9.14 -14.21
C ASP A 171 20.64 10.48 -13.83
N PRO A 172 21.18 11.24 -12.86
CA PRO A 172 20.60 12.50 -12.45
C PRO A 172 20.44 13.52 -13.61
N ALA A 173 21.28 13.44 -14.63
CA ALA A 173 21.22 14.32 -15.79
C ALA A 173 20.17 13.89 -16.83
N ARG A 174 19.65 12.67 -16.75
CA ARG A 174 18.70 12.08 -17.71
C ARG A 174 17.64 11.22 -16.99
N LYS A 175 17.12 11.75 -15.92
CA LYS A 175 16.15 11.03 -15.05
C LYS A 175 14.90 10.61 -15.81
N GLU A 176 14.46 11.42 -16.77
CA GLU A 176 13.27 11.18 -17.58
C GLU A 176 13.36 9.86 -18.38
N LEU A 177 14.57 9.43 -18.77
CA LEU A 177 14.75 8.16 -19.47
C LEU A 177 14.49 6.95 -18.53
N ALA A 178 14.92 7.04 -17.28
CA ALA A 178 14.63 6.00 -16.30
C ALA A 178 13.13 5.96 -15.97
N GLU A 179 12.48 7.13 -15.81
CA GLU A 179 11.05 7.21 -15.53
C GLU A 179 10.19 6.74 -16.73
N ALA A 180 10.60 7.03 -17.96
CA ALA A 180 9.96 6.46 -19.16
C ALA A 180 10.02 4.92 -19.14
N ARG A 181 11.17 4.34 -18.80
CA ARG A 181 11.32 2.89 -18.64
C ARG A 181 10.46 2.34 -17.49
N HIS A 182 10.38 3.05 -16.37
CA HIS A 182 9.48 2.67 -15.28
C HIS A 182 8.03 2.61 -15.76
N LEU A 183 7.52 3.63 -16.43
CA LEU A 183 6.14 3.68 -16.95
C LEU A 183 5.86 2.55 -17.94
N GLU A 184 6.81 2.25 -18.83
CA GLU A 184 6.71 1.12 -19.75
C GLU A 184 6.56 -0.21 -18.99
N LEU A 185 7.41 -0.46 -17.99
CA LEU A 185 7.37 -1.65 -17.15
C LEU A 185 6.08 -1.73 -16.35
N LEU A 186 5.63 -0.63 -15.73
CA LEU A 186 4.38 -0.58 -14.98
C LEU A 186 3.17 -0.91 -15.86
N THR A 187 3.15 -0.37 -17.08
CA THR A 187 2.09 -0.66 -18.06
C THR A 187 2.13 -2.12 -18.51
N HIS A 188 3.31 -2.63 -18.85
CA HIS A 188 3.49 -4.02 -19.30
C HIS A 188 3.01 -5.03 -18.26
N HIS A 189 3.28 -4.79 -16.98
CA HIS A 189 2.87 -5.67 -15.87
C HIS A 189 1.48 -5.34 -15.31
N GLY A 190 0.76 -4.38 -15.87
CA GLY A 190 -0.58 -3.97 -15.42
C GLY A 190 -0.60 -3.49 -13.96
N ILE A 191 0.45 -2.77 -13.51
CA ILE A 191 0.61 -2.39 -12.11
C ILE A 191 -0.49 -1.43 -11.66
N GLU A 192 -1.13 -1.76 -10.53
CA GLU A 192 -2.17 -0.95 -9.90
C GLU A 192 -1.65 -0.09 -8.73
N LEU A 193 -0.56 -0.51 -8.09
CA LEU A 193 0.03 0.18 -6.95
C LEU A 193 1.55 0.16 -7.05
N VAL A 194 2.18 1.30 -6.83
CA VAL A 194 3.63 1.42 -6.62
C VAL A 194 3.90 1.68 -5.15
N VAL A 195 4.84 0.92 -4.57
CA VAL A 195 5.31 1.10 -3.20
C VAL A 195 6.77 1.49 -3.21
N LEU A 196 7.08 2.72 -2.79
CA LEU A 196 8.45 3.21 -2.65
C LEU A 196 9.03 2.74 -1.30
N ALA A 197 9.65 1.56 -1.32
CA ALA A 197 10.24 0.91 -0.15
C ALA A 197 11.71 1.33 0.02
N LYS A 198 11.95 2.56 0.46
CA LYS A 198 13.29 3.18 0.52
C LYS A 198 13.90 3.40 -0.87
N TYR A 199 13.08 3.78 -1.84
CA TYR A 199 13.53 4.26 -3.13
C TYR A 199 14.02 5.71 -3.00
N MET A 200 15.35 5.88 -3.03
CA MET A 200 16.01 7.16 -2.72
C MET A 200 16.08 8.11 -3.94
N GLN A 201 15.02 8.09 -4.76
CA GLN A 201 14.84 8.97 -5.92
C GLN A 201 13.49 9.68 -5.79
N VAL A 202 13.46 10.98 -6.09
CA VAL A 202 12.22 11.75 -6.15
C VAL A 202 11.55 11.50 -7.50
N LEU A 203 10.29 11.08 -7.53
CA LEU A 203 9.54 10.94 -8.78
C LEU A 203 9.16 12.34 -9.33
N THR A 204 9.21 12.50 -10.66
CA THR A 204 8.83 13.78 -11.28
C THR A 204 7.31 13.95 -11.33
N PRO A 205 6.80 15.20 -11.39
CA PRO A 205 5.38 15.46 -11.62
C PRO A 205 4.86 14.79 -12.89
N SER A 206 5.68 14.71 -13.96
CA SER A 206 5.31 14.04 -15.21
C SER A 206 5.07 12.54 -15.01
N PHE A 207 5.93 11.88 -14.23
CA PHE A 207 5.72 10.46 -13.87
C PHE A 207 4.44 10.29 -13.06
N LEU A 208 4.23 11.13 -12.04
CA LEU A 208 3.03 11.05 -11.19
C LEU A 208 1.76 11.26 -12.01
N THR A 209 1.70 12.30 -12.83
CA THR A 209 0.53 12.56 -13.71
C THR A 209 0.24 11.38 -14.64
N ALA A 210 1.27 10.71 -15.15
CA ALA A 210 1.10 9.58 -16.06
C ALA A 210 0.63 8.30 -15.35
N PHE A 211 1.09 8.05 -14.12
CA PHE A 211 0.78 6.81 -13.39
C PHE A 211 -0.37 6.97 -12.39
N ASP A 212 -0.47 8.09 -11.70
CA ASP A 212 -1.44 8.39 -10.63
C ASP A 212 -2.16 9.72 -10.91
N PRO A 213 -3.00 9.78 -11.96
CA PRO A 213 -3.68 11.02 -12.34
C PRO A 213 -4.61 11.51 -11.23
N PRO A 214 -4.87 12.84 -11.12
CA PRO A 214 -5.61 13.44 -10.01
C PRO A 214 -7.05 12.97 -9.82
N ASP A 215 -7.65 12.35 -10.85
CA ASP A 215 -9.00 11.78 -10.83
C ASP A 215 -9.02 10.32 -10.35
N ALA A 216 -7.87 9.69 -10.19
CA ALA A 216 -7.73 8.32 -9.70
C ALA A 216 -7.57 8.30 -8.17
N PHE A 217 -7.96 7.19 -7.57
CA PHE A 217 -7.56 6.90 -6.20
C PHE A 217 -6.05 6.69 -6.15
N HIS A 218 -5.36 7.33 -5.22
CA HIS A 218 -3.90 7.33 -5.12
C HIS A 218 -3.29 5.94 -5.27
N ARG A 219 -2.22 5.87 -6.07
CA ARG A 219 -1.59 4.61 -6.48
C ARG A 219 -0.10 4.53 -6.16
N VAL A 220 0.47 5.53 -5.47
CA VAL A 220 1.88 5.55 -5.09
C VAL A 220 1.99 5.81 -3.59
N ILE A 221 2.55 4.83 -2.84
CA ILE A 221 2.80 4.93 -1.40
C ILE A 221 4.31 5.05 -1.17
N ASN A 222 4.73 6.03 -0.34
CA ASN A 222 6.11 6.21 0.06
C ASN A 222 6.29 5.96 1.56
N ILE A 223 7.46 5.47 1.95
CA ILE A 223 7.93 5.49 3.34
C ILE A 223 8.98 6.57 3.55
N HIS A 224 8.67 7.52 4.39
CA HIS A 224 9.58 8.56 4.83
C HIS A 224 10.12 8.25 6.23
N HIS A 225 11.42 8.38 6.40
CA HIS A 225 12.16 7.96 7.60
C HIS A 225 12.17 9.04 8.71
N SER A 226 11.08 9.79 8.85
CA SER A 226 10.84 10.65 10.00
C SER A 226 9.35 10.75 10.32
N PHE A 227 9.04 11.26 11.50
CA PHE A 227 7.67 11.57 11.89
C PHE A 227 7.29 12.94 11.29
N LEU A 228 6.70 12.93 10.09
CA LEU A 228 6.29 14.14 9.39
C LEU A 228 5.28 14.96 10.23
N PRO A 229 5.37 16.28 10.20
CA PRO A 229 6.22 17.14 9.38
C PRO A 229 7.62 17.44 9.96
N ALA A 230 8.07 16.70 10.97
CA ALA A 230 9.38 16.92 11.61
C ALA A 230 10.54 16.28 10.82
N PHE A 231 11.70 16.95 10.82
CA PHE A 231 12.97 16.44 10.26
C PHE A 231 12.92 16.03 8.78
N THR A 232 12.30 16.84 7.96
CA THR A 232 12.32 16.69 6.49
C THR A 232 13.74 16.78 5.93
N GLY A 233 14.07 15.99 4.87
CA GLY A 233 15.37 16.01 4.18
C GLY A 233 16.40 15.02 4.74
N ALA A 234 17.68 15.22 4.42
CA ALA A 234 18.75 14.24 4.65
C ALA A 234 19.15 14.05 6.14
N LYS A 235 19.64 12.84 6.47
CA LYS A 235 20.18 12.44 7.78
C LYS A 235 19.27 12.75 8.98
N PRO A 236 17.96 12.37 8.97
CA PRO A 236 17.03 12.73 10.03
C PRO A 236 17.42 12.17 11.40
N TYR A 237 17.98 10.97 11.48
CA TYR A 237 18.41 10.37 12.76
C TYR A 237 19.56 11.11 13.43
N HIS A 238 20.52 11.65 12.66
CA HIS A 238 21.58 12.50 13.22
C HIS A 238 21.01 13.80 13.79
N ARG A 239 20.13 14.45 13.01
CA ARG A 239 19.48 15.69 13.47
C ARG A 239 18.56 15.47 14.68
N ALA A 240 17.88 14.33 14.73
CA ALA A 240 17.05 13.91 15.86
C ALA A 240 17.92 13.72 17.12
N TRP A 241 19.06 13.04 16.98
CA TRP A 241 20.02 12.85 18.06
C TRP A 241 20.62 14.17 18.56
N ASP A 242 21.12 15.01 17.64
CA ASP A 242 21.69 16.33 17.95
C ASP A 242 20.66 17.23 18.67
N ARG A 243 19.38 17.13 18.29
CA ARG A 243 18.29 17.87 18.93
C ARG A 243 17.87 17.30 20.28
N GLY A 244 18.28 16.07 20.60
CA GLY A 244 17.92 15.38 21.85
C GLY A 244 16.43 15.04 21.94
N VAL A 245 15.80 14.64 20.84
CA VAL A 245 14.38 14.26 20.81
C VAL A 245 14.14 13.03 21.68
N LYS A 246 12.91 12.85 22.15
CA LYS A 246 12.50 11.71 22.96
C LYS A 246 11.72 10.66 22.18
N LEU A 247 11.32 10.98 20.96
CA LEU A 247 10.65 10.09 20.03
C LEU A 247 11.26 10.25 18.64
N ILE A 248 11.44 9.14 17.94
CA ILE A 248 11.67 9.10 16.49
C ILE A 248 10.56 8.27 15.85
N GLY A 249 10.40 8.35 14.55
CA GLY A 249 9.37 7.59 13.87
C GLY A 249 9.54 7.59 12.37
N ALA A 250 8.57 6.98 11.71
CA ALA A 250 8.45 6.91 10.26
C ALA A 250 7.03 7.24 9.83
N THR A 251 6.88 7.75 8.62
CA THR A 251 5.60 8.12 8.02
C THR A 251 5.43 7.45 6.68
N ALA A 252 4.35 6.68 6.51
CA ALA A 252 3.90 6.21 5.22
C ALA A 252 2.77 7.11 4.71
N HIS A 253 2.93 7.63 3.49
CA HIS A 253 2.01 8.59 2.90
C HIS A 253 1.82 8.31 1.40
N TYR A 254 0.75 8.79 0.83
CA TYR A 254 0.64 8.85 -0.62
C TYR A 254 1.60 9.89 -1.19
N VAL A 255 2.15 9.62 -2.36
CA VAL A 255 3.06 10.56 -3.02
C VAL A 255 2.24 11.67 -3.68
N SER A 256 2.74 12.90 -3.57
CA SER A 256 2.22 14.09 -4.25
C SER A 256 3.36 14.80 -4.96
N GLU A 257 3.05 15.83 -5.72
CA GLU A 257 4.07 16.68 -6.37
C GLU A 257 4.97 17.40 -5.35
N GLU A 258 4.42 17.72 -4.17
CA GLU A 258 5.19 18.26 -3.06
C GLU A 258 5.98 17.13 -2.37
N LEU A 259 7.29 17.30 -2.26
CA LEU A 259 8.16 16.30 -1.63
C LEU A 259 7.75 16.10 -0.16
N ASP A 260 7.45 14.84 0.19
CA ASP A 260 7.00 14.42 1.51
C ASP A 260 5.71 15.13 2.00
N GLY A 261 4.99 15.81 1.10
CA GLY A 261 3.79 16.60 1.40
C GLY A 261 2.45 15.88 1.19
N GLY A 262 2.47 14.65 0.71
CA GLY A 262 1.23 13.91 0.38
C GLY A 262 0.46 13.41 1.61
N PRO A 263 -0.80 12.98 1.40
CA PRO A 263 -1.70 12.55 2.48
C PRO A 263 -1.12 11.39 3.29
N ILE A 264 -1.06 11.54 4.62
CA ILE A 264 -0.48 10.56 5.55
C ILE A 264 -1.44 9.39 5.72
N ILE A 265 -0.93 8.16 5.60
CA ILE A 265 -1.70 6.92 5.78
C ILE A 265 -1.45 6.32 7.17
N ALA A 266 -0.18 6.19 7.54
CA ALA A 266 0.21 5.58 8.81
C ALA A 266 1.50 6.20 9.33
N GLN A 267 1.61 6.30 10.65
CA GLN A 267 2.80 6.76 11.35
C GLN A 267 3.11 5.81 12.49
N GLU A 268 4.39 5.49 12.66
CA GLU A 268 4.89 4.68 13.77
C GLU A 268 5.97 5.44 14.52
N THR A 269 6.01 5.31 15.84
CA THR A 269 6.98 5.98 16.71
C THR A 269 7.64 5.02 17.66
N VAL A 270 8.86 5.38 18.09
CA VAL A 270 9.59 4.64 19.10
C VAL A 270 10.34 5.61 20.03
N PRO A 271 10.39 5.33 21.34
CA PRO A 271 11.10 6.18 22.31
C PRO A 271 12.62 6.12 22.12
N VAL A 272 13.26 7.28 22.34
CA VAL A 272 14.71 7.45 22.42
C VAL A 272 15.13 7.52 23.89
N GLY A 273 15.96 6.57 24.30
CA GLY A 273 16.50 6.50 25.66
C GLY A 273 17.81 7.30 25.80
N HIS A 274 18.23 7.54 27.04
CA HIS A 274 19.46 8.30 27.35
C HIS A 274 20.76 7.55 26.96
N ARG A 275 20.68 6.26 26.64
CA ARG A 275 21.80 5.41 26.23
C ARG A 275 21.85 5.20 24.73
N ASP A 276 20.83 5.67 23.99
CA ASP A 276 20.76 5.49 22.56
C ASP A 276 21.78 6.40 21.85
N GLU A 277 22.55 5.84 20.97
CA GLU A 277 23.41 6.55 20.02
C GLU A 277 22.74 6.64 18.64
N VAL A 278 23.34 7.35 17.69
CA VAL A 278 22.83 7.48 16.33
C VAL A 278 22.60 6.11 15.66
N ALA A 279 23.49 5.14 15.91
CA ALA A 279 23.35 3.78 15.39
C ALA A 279 22.08 3.08 15.91
N ASP A 280 21.72 3.31 17.19
CA ASP A 280 20.51 2.77 17.78
C ASP A 280 19.26 3.44 17.19
N LEU A 281 19.31 4.75 16.97
CA LEU A 281 18.23 5.48 16.31
C LEU A 281 18.00 4.94 14.88
N ILE A 282 19.07 4.69 14.13
CA ILE A 282 18.97 4.10 12.78
C ILE A 282 18.33 2.70 12.85
N ARG A 283 18.75 1.85 13.78
CA ARG A 283 18.20 0.50 13.96
C ARG A 283 16.71 0.54 14.32
N LYS A 284 16.34 1.34 15.34
CA LYS A 284 14.94 1.57 15.75
C LYS A 284 14.11 2.16 14.61
N GLY A 285 14.70 3.06 13.84
CA GLY A 285 14.06 3.69 12.69
C GLY A 285 13.71 2.67 11.60
N ARG A 286 14.60 1.72 11.30
CA ARG A 286 14.30 0.64 10.32
C ARG A 286 13.08 -0.20 10.77
N ASP A 287 12.92 -0.44 12.07
CA ASP A 287 11.77 -1.17 12.58
C ASP A 287 10.48 -0.38 12.41
N THR A 288 10.48 0.93 12.73
CA THR A 288 9.30 1.79 12.53
C THR A 288 8.98 1.97 11.04
N GLU A 289 9.98 2.08 10.16
CA GLU A 289 9.79 2.17 8.71
C GLU A 289 9.06 0.92 8.16
N ARG A 290 9.48 -0.29 8.55
CA ARG A 290 8.82 -1.54 8.14
C ARG A 290 7.36 -1.58 8.58
N LEU A 291 7.11 -1.27 9.85
CA LEU A 291 5.77 -1.34 10.43
C LEU A 291 4.83 -0.31 9.80
N ALA A 292 5.27 0.95 9.68
CA ALA A 292 4.47 2.00 9.07
C ALA A 292 4.13 1.70 7.61
N LEU A 293 5.12 1.23 6.81
CA LEU A 293 4.90 0.90 5.41
C LEU A 293 3.96 -0.29 5.24
N ALA A 294 4.19 -1.38 5.98
CA ALA A 294 3.35 -2.57 5.91
C ALA A 294 1.90 -2.26 6.32
N ARG A 295 1.70 -1.45 7.38
CA ARG A 295 0.37 -0.99 7.80
C ARG A 295 -0.30 -0.17 6.71
N ALA A 296 0.40 0.80 6.12
CA ALA A 296 -0.15 1.64 5.06
C ALA A 296 -0.55 0.84 3.82
N VAL A 297 0.31 -0.08 3.36
CA VAL A 297 0.02 -0.97 2.24
C VAL A 297 -1.19 -1.86 2.55
N ARG A 298 -1.25 -2.45 3.74
CA ARG A 298 -2.39 -3.28 4.17
C ARG A 298 -3.71 -2.50 4.17
N LEU A 299 -3.71 -1.30 4.75
CA LEU A 299 -4.90 -0.42 4.77
C LEU A 299 -5.36 -0.06 3.35
N HIS A 300 -4.42 0.29 2.47
CA HIS A 300 -4.72 0.57 1.07
C HIS A 300 -5.31 -0.64 0.35
N LEU A 301 -4.69 -1.82 0.47
CA LEU A 301 -5.16 -3.07 -0.17
C LEU A 301 -6.55 -3.49 0.33
N LYS A 302 -6.83 -3.30 1.62
CA LYS A 302 -8.15 -3.57 2.23
C LYS A 302 -9.18 -2.47 1.98
N ARG A 303 -8.81 -1.44 1.21
CA ARG A 303 -9.69 -0.31 0.91
C ARG A 303 -10.19 0.42 2.17
N GLN A 304 -9.34 0.49 3.18
CA GLN A 304 -9.60 1.11 4.48
C GLN A 304 -9.07 2.55 4.57
N VAL A 305 -8.56 3.11 3.47
CA VAL A 305 -8.09 4.50 3.40
C VAL A 305 -8.85 5.23 2.30
N MET A 306 -9.33 6.42 2.61
CA MET A 306 -9.94 7.34 1.67
C MET A 306 -9.26 8.70 1.78
N VAL A 307 -8.87 9.28 0.65
CA VAL A 307 -8.20 10.59 0.59
C VAL A 307 -9.21 11.68 0.27
N TYR A 308 -9.13 12.79 1.00
CA TYR A 308 -9.88 14.00 0.72
C TYR A 308 -9.03 15.24 1.03
N GLY A 309 -8.79 16.06 0.04
CA GLY A 309 -7.82 17.16 0.14
C GLY A 309 -6.42 16.62 0.49
N SER A 310 -5.77 17.18 1.51
CA SER A 310 -4.46 16.73 2.01
C SER A 310 -4.55 15.72 3.17
N ARG A 311 -5.72 15.15 3.43
CA ARG A 311 -5.99 14.27 4.58
C ARG A 311 -6.41 12.88 4.13
N THR A 312 -6.32 11.94 5.06
CA THR A 312 -6.90 10.61 4.93
C THR A 312 -7.93 10.36 6.02
N ALA A 313 -9.02 9.66 5.68
CA ALA A 313 -9.84 8.94 6.63
C ALA A 313 -9.39 7.47 6.61
N VAL A 314 -9.07 6.93 7.78
CA VAL A 314 -8.65 5.54 7.95
C VAL A 314 -9.73 4.80 8.71
N PHE A 315 -10.28 3.76 8.11
CA PHE A 315 -11.29 2.87 8.66
C PHE A 315 -10.62 1.58 9.15
N ASP A 316 -10.04 1.62 10.35
CA ASP A 316 -9.19 0.57 10.93
C ASP A 316 -9.93 -0.25 12.00
#